data_3806bf93e8a87be492ac006085aee649
#
_entry.id   3806bf93e8a87be492ac006085aee649
#
_cell.length_a   1.000
_cell.length_b   1.000
_cell.length_c   1.000
_cell.angle_alpha   90.00
_cell.angle_beta   90.00
_cell.angle_gamma   90.00
#
_symmetry.space_group_name_H-M   'P 1'
#
loop_
_entity.id
_entity.type
_entity.pdbx_description
1 polymer ?
#
loop_
_entity_poly.entity_id
_entity_poly.type
_entity_poly.pdbx_seq_one_letter_code
_entity_poly.pdbx_strand_id
1 'polypeptide(L)'
;MKLFTSLHHITTTALTALLLLGSCTIRQSDVTTHTSRSGLTYEGQIVNGQREGLGVLYQADSIIYEGHWHKGLRHGKGWTRDSLGRKITGWWNNDTLVTGTRHDSTGIYTGEFNQHLQANGYGHYRDTLGTYFEGQWKNDERTGFGFSSQHRYFRVGEWKHDVYKGERLNYTSERIYGIDISKHQHVKGRKRYGIDWPNLRITHLGSLSKKNVSGNVDYKISFIFIKSTEGKMLQNPYYAADYVAARAHGYPVGSYHFFTHLSTGADQAAFFLKNSHFKKGDLPPVLDLEPLPSQVKKMGGAVAMWRRVRNWLQIVEKRTGMRPILYISQTFVNRYLDAAPDIKHSYPVWIARYGEYKPHVKLWVWQLAPDGHVKGIHGHVDINVFNGYQSEFRQWKETYSKK
;
A
#
# COMPACT_ATOMS: atom_id res chain seq x y z
N MET A 1 29.17 15.06 -62.43
CA MET A 1 30.15 15.92 -61.71
C MET A 1 29.53 16.41 -60.43
N LYS A 2 30.16 15.99 -59.27
CA LYS A 2 29.93 16.45 -57.87
C LYS A 2 28.64 15.97 -57.23
N LEU A 3 28.59 14.92 -56.41
CA LEU A 3 29.16 14.62 -55.07
C LEU A 3 29.20 15.78 -54.08
N PHE A 4 28.66 15.48 -52.94
CA PHE A 4 28.54 16.10 -51.63
C PHE A 4 27.14 16.62 -51.31
N THR A 5 26.42 15.86 -50.48
CA THR A 5 26.11 16.13 -49.09
C THR A 5 25.18 15.07 -48.53
N SER A 6 25.74 14.15 -47.78
CA SER A 6 24.99 13.32 -46.87
C SER A 6 25.86 13.18 -45.61
N LEU A 7 25.51 13.90 -44.56
CA LEU A 7 25.89 13.61 -43.16
C LEU A 7 25.31 14.73 -42.26
N HIS A 8 24.01 14.68 -41.94
CA HIS A 8 23.46 15.53 -40.85
C HIS A 8 22.01 15.13 -40.49
N HIS A 9 21.66 13.84 -40.44
CA HIS A 9 20.28 13.48 -40.13
C HIS A 9 20.12 12.40 -39.04
N ILE A 10 21.14 12.16 -38.18
CA ILE A 10 21.01 11.13 -37.11
C ILE A 10 20.84 11.72 -35.71
N THR A 11 21.05 13.02 -35.50
CA THR A 11 21.01 13.63 -34.15
C THR A 11 19.65 14.22 -33.75
N THR A 12 18.67 14.30 -34.66
CA THR A 12 17.39 14.98 -34.39
C THR A 12 16.26 14.06 -33.90
N THR A 13 16.38 12.74 -34.03
CA THR A 13 15.28 11.83 -33.67
C THR A 13 15.25 11.41 -32.21
N ALA A 14 16.36 11.50 -31.47
CA ALA A 14 16.38 11.21 -30.04
C ALA A 14 15.76 12.34 -29.16
N LEU A 15 15.80 13.58 -29.68
CA LEU A 15 15.32 14.74 -28.93
C LEU A 15 13.78 14.91 -28.95
N THR A 16 13.10 14.33 -29.94
CA THR A 16 11.64 14.46 -30.10
C THR A 16 10.84 13.54 -29.17
N ALA A 17 11.41 12.46 -28.66
CA ALA A 17 10.74 11.57 -27.70
C ALA A 17 10.70 12.16 -26.27
N LEU A 18 11.58 13.11 -25.95
CA LEU A 18 11.63 13.75 -24.63
C LEU A 18 10.52 14.80 -24.41
N LEU A 19 9.87 15.25 -25.48
CA LEU A 19 8.89 16.38 -25.44
C LEU A 19 7.46 15.96 -25.05
N LEU A 20 7.17 14.67 -24.85
CA LEU A 20 5.81 14.18 -24.56
C LEU A 20 5.52 13.89 -23.07
N LEU A 21 6.45 14.15 -22.16
CA LEU A 21 6.27 13.85 -20.73
C LEU A 21 6.11 15.08 -19.83
N GLY A 22 5.43 16.10 -20.28
CA GLY A 22 5.03 17.23 -19.42
C GLY A 22 5.97 18.43 -19.50
N SER A 23 5.40 19.59 -19.70
CA SER A 23 6.00 20.91 -19.89
C SER A 23 7.07 21.32 -18.86
N CYS A 24 8.29 20.81 -19.01
CA CYS A 24 9.50 21.48 -18.57
C CYS A 24 10.39 21.61 -19.80
N THR A 25 10.48 22.80 -20.34
CA THR A 25 11.44 23.16 -21.41
C THR A 25 12.84 23.06 -20.84
N ILE A 26 13.52 21.92 -21.05
CA ILE A 26 14.97 21.82 -20.82
C ILE A 26 15.62 22.72 -21.87
N ARG A 27 16.31 23.77 -21.43
CA ARG A 27 17.14 24.55 -22.34
C ARG A 27 18.28 23.65 -22.84
N GLN A 28 18.53 23.60 -24.14
CA GLN A 28 19.55 22.77 -24.78
C GLN A 28 20.98 22.96 -24.21
N SER A 29 21.20 24.05 -23.48
CA SER A 29 22.48 24.36 -22.78
C SER A 29 22.71 23.58 -21.48
N ASP A 30 21.67 22.87 -20.95
CA ASP A 30 21.75 22.23 -19.62
C ASP A 30 21.99 20.71 -19.70
N VAL A 31 22.11 20.14 -20.90
CA VAL A 31 22.37 18.72 -21.12
C VAL A 31 23.87 18.48 -21.29
N THR A 32 24.42 17.63 -20.44
CA THR A 32 25.82 17.21 -20.50
C THR A 32 25.93 15.72 -20.76
N THR A 33 26.94 15.32 -21.54
CA THR A 33 27.26 13.89 -21.76
C THR A 33 28.48 13.55 -20.93
N HIS A 34 28.36 12.50 -20.12
CA HIS A 34 29.46 12.03 -19.28
C HIS A 34 29.61 10.51 -19.40
N THR A 35 30.78 10.06 -19.83
CA THR A 35 31.12 8.64 -19.91
C THR A 35 32.02 8.22 -18.76
N SER A 36 31.61 7.21 -18.01
CA SER A 36 32.37 6.65 -16.89
C SER A 36 33.46 5.66 -17.38
N ARG A 37 34.42 5.35 -16.52
CA ARG A 37 35.46 4.32 -16.79
C ARG A 37 34.85 2.92 -16.97
N SER A 38 33.64 2.68 -16.50
CA SER A 38 32.89 1.42 -16.67
C SER A 38 32.13 1.31 -18.00
N GLY A 39 32.28 2.29 -18.90
CA GLY A 39 31.58 2.29 -20.19
C GLY A 39 30.12 2.70 -20.13
N LEU A 40 29.67 3.27 -18.99
CA LEU A 40 28.35 3.85 -18.87
C LEU A 40 28.37 5.31 -19.34
N THR A 41 27.49 5.66 -20.25
CA THR A 41 27.32 7.01 -20.75
C THR A 41 26.02 7.60 -20.21
N TYR A 42 26.09 8.77 -19.61
CA TYR A 42 24.92 9.52 -19.14
C TYR A 42 24.74 10.79 -19.98
N GLU A 43 23.51 11.02 -20.38
CA GLU A 43 23.08 12.25 -21.07
C GLU A 43 21.94 12.89 -20.26
N GLY A 44 22.18 14.07 -19.70
CA GLY A 44 21.17 14.75 -18.88
C GLY A 44 21.75 15.89 -18.04
N GLN A 45 20.95 16.36 -17.10
CA GLN A 45 21.33 17.43 -16.19
C GLN A 45 22.31 16.94 -15.13
N ILE A 46 23.36 17.74 -14.86
CA ILE A 46 24.32 17.50 -13.78
C ILE A 46 24.36 18.74 -12.89
N VAL A 47 24.16 18.54 -11.58
CA VAL A 47 24.25 19.58 -10.57
C VAL A 47 25.24 19.13 -9.50
N ASN A 48 26.24 19.97 -9.22
CA ASN A 48 27.30 19.64 -8.26
C ASN A 48 27.99 18.28 -8.52
N GLY A 49 28.19 17.93 -9.80
CA GLY A 49 28.81 16.68 -10.21
C GLY A 49 27.91 15.44 -10.10
N GLN A 50 26.64 15.60 -9.77
CA GLN A 50 25.68 14.52 -9.63
C GLN A 50 24.57 14.63 -10.68
N ARG A 51 24.08 13.48 -11.14
CA ARG A 51 22.92 13.40 -12.05
C ARG A 51 21.70 13.98 -11.35
N GLU A 52 20.99 14.90 -12.03
CA GLU A 52 19.81 15.59 -11.50
C GLU A 52 18.79 15.78 -12.63
N GLY A 53 17.49 15.95 -12.29
CA GLY A 53 16.44 16.19 -13.25
C GLY A 53 16.22 15.04 -14.24
N LEU A 54 16.01 15.33 -15.51
CA LEU A 54 15.81 14.33 -16.56
C LEU A 54 17.15 13.88 -17.16
N GLY A 55 17.29 12.58 -17.41
CA GLY A 55 18.48 12.04 -18.08
C GLY A 55 18.35 10.60 -18.51
N VAL A 56 19.23 10.21 -19.41
CA VAL A 56 19.33 8.86 -19.99
C VAL A 56 20.67 8.25 -19.64
N LEU A 57 20.66 6.99 -19.23
CA LEU A 57 21.85 6.20 -18.96
C LEU A 57 21.95 5.07 -19.98
N TYR A 58 23.12 4.98 -20.63
CA TYR A 58 23.44 3.97 -21.63
C TYR A 58 24.52 3.02 -21.12
N GLN A 59 24.46 1.78 -21.60
CA GLN A 59 25.58 0.86 -21.58
C GLN A 59 25.87 0.46 -23.04
N ALA A 60 27.04 0.84 -23.52
CA ALA A 60 27.31 0.89 -24.96
C ALA A 60 26.20 1.72 -25.65
N ASP A 61 25.56 1.19 -26.69
CA ASP A 61 24.49 1.89 -27.43
C ASP A 61 23.07 1.57 -26.90
N SER A 62 22.98 0.86 -25.79
CA SER A 62 21.68 0.43 -25.23
C SER A 62 21.25 1.30 -24.06
N ILE A 63 20.03 1.82 -24.12
CA ILE A 63 19.43 2.54 -22.99
C ILE A 63 19.13 1.55 -21.86
N ILE A 64 19.72 1.76 -20.69
CA ILE A 64 19.46 0.97 -19.50
C ILE A 64 18.53 1.67 -18.51
N TYR A 65 18.47 3.01 -18.56
CA TYR A 65 17.49 3.79 -17.81
C TYR A 65 17.24 5.14 -18.49
N GLU A 66 16.00 5.55 -18.53
CA GLU A 66 15.58 6.89 -18.92
C GLU A 66 14.53 7.41 -17.94
N GLY A 67 14.75 8.56 -17.35
CA GLY A 67 13.83 9.14 -16.37
C GLY A 67 14.43 10.21 -15.50
N HIS A 68 13.80 10.41 -14.37
CA HIS A 68 14.21 11.42 -13.39
C HIS A 68 15.36 10.91 -12.50
N TRP A 69 16.24 11.84 -12.14
CA TRP A 69 17.39 11.64 -11.26
C TRP A 69 17.34 12.63 -10.11
N HIS A 70 17.84 12.23 -8.96
CA HIS A 70 18.05 13.11 -7.82
C HIS A 70 19.29 12.69 -7.06
N LYS A 71 20.26 13.63 -6.92
CA LYS A 71 21.55 13.38 -6.24
C LYS A 71 22.26 12.12 -6.74
N GLY A 72 22.31 11.93 -8.05
CA GLY A 72 22.98 10.80 -8.69
C GLY A 72 22.18 9.51 -8.74
N LEU A 73 21.01 9.42 -8.09
CA LEU A 73 20.15 8.22 -7.99
C LEU A 73 18.90 8.36 -8.84
N ARG A 74 18.40 7.24 -9.37
CA ARG A 74 17.12 7.20 -10.08
C ARG A 74 16.01 7.57 -9.10
N HIS A 75 15.15 8.52 -9.51
CA HIS A 75 14.10 9.05 -8.66
C HIS A 75 12.91 9.50 -9.52
N GLY A 76 11.66 9.41 -9.00
CA GLY A 76 10.48 9.81 -9.78
C GLY A 76 10.14 8.84 -10.91
N LYS A 77 9.56 9.36 -11.99
CA LYS A 77 9.16 8.53 -13.14
C LYS A 77 10.37 8.18 -14.01
N GLY A 78 10.41 6.94 -14.47
CA GLY A 78 11.42 6.47 -15.39
C GLY A 78 11.14 5.06 -15.88
N TRP A 79 11.92 4.61 -16.86
CA TRP A 79 11.85 3.24 -17.32
C TRP A 79 13.25 2.60 -17.39
N THR A 80 13.29 1.29 -17.27
CA THR A 80 14.49 0.46 -17.37
C THR A 80 14.18 -0.85 -18.09
N ARG A 81 15.21 -1.67 -18.28
CA ARG A 81 15.07 -3.08 -18.67
C ARG A 81 15.60 -3.95 -17.53
N ASP A 82 14.97 -5.10 -17.34
CA ASP A 82 15.51 -6.12 -16.44
C ASP A 82 16.57 -6.99 -17.16
N SER A 83 17.10 -7.98 -16.44
CA SER A 83 18.12 -8.92 -16.96
C SER A 83 17.64 -9.76 -18.14
N LEU A 84 16.34 -9.86 -18.37
CA LEU A 84 15.73 -10.53 -19.49
C LEU A 84 15.35 -9.59 -20.65
N GLY A 85 15.74 -8.31 -20.55
CA GLY A 85 15.43 -7.26 -21.53
C GLY A 85 13.99 -6.76 -21.52
N ARG A 86 13.18 -7.14 -20.54
CA ARG A 86 11.78 -6.72 -20.43
C ARG A 86 11.71 -5.27 -19.98
N LYS A 87 10.91 -4.46 -20.68
CA LYS A 87 10.74 -3.03 -20.34
C LYS A 87 9.86 -2.87 -19.11
N ILE A 88 10.33 -2.07 -18.15
CA ILE A 88 9.62 -1.72 -16.94
C ILE A 88 9.53 -0.20 -16.84
N THR A 89 8.33 0.34 -16.78
CA THR A 89 8.07 1.77 -16.57
C THR A 89 7.48 1.95 -15.18
N GLY A 90 8.01 2.88 -14.37
CA GLY A 90 7.47 3.02 -13.03
C GLY A 90 8.00 4.22 -12.25
N TRP A 91 7.79 4.16 -10.96
CA TRP A 91 8.16 5.19 -10.00
C TRP A 91 9.34 4.73 -9.14
N TRP A 92 10.39 5.52 -9.17
CA TRP A 92 11.67 5.25 -8.51
C TRP A 92 11.82 6.09 -7.24
N ASN A 93 12.45 5.54 -6.24
CA ASN A 93 12.86 6.24 -5.03
C ASN A 93 14.28 5.76 -4.65
N ASN A 94 15.27 6.64 -4.88
CA ASN A 94 16.68 6.38 -4.56
C ASN A 94 17.16 5.02 -5.08
N ASP A 95 17.17 4.87 -6.40
CA ASP A 95 17.53 3.65 -7.16
C ASP A 95 16.61 2.43 -6.96
N THR A 96 15.59 2.54 -6.13
CA THR A 96 14.62 1.47 -5.92
C THR A 96 13.35 1.72 -6.73
N LEU A 97 12.97 0.77 -7.58
CA LEU A 97 11.67 0.78 -8.25
C LEU A 97 10.57 0.42 -7.25
N VAL A 98 9.75 1.40 -6.87
CA VAL A 98 8.70 1.20 -5.85
C VAL A 98 7.47 0.53 -6.46
N THR A 99 6.99 1.07 -7.59
CA THR A 99 5.86 0.52 -8.35
C THR A 99 6.08 0.75 -9.83
N GLY A 100 5.56 -0.17 -10.65
CA GLY A 100 5.71 -0.02 -12.09
C GLY A 100 4.85 -1.00 -12.89
N THR A 101 4.98 -0.92 -14.20
CA THR A 101 4.36 -1.82 -15.17
C THR A 101 5.46 -2.47 -16.01
N ARG A 102 5.47 -3.82 -16.02
CA ARG A 102 6.37 -4.64 -16.79
C ARG A 102 5.60 -5.35 -17.90
N HIS A 103 6.11 -5.27 -19.11
CA HIS A 103 5.58 -5.98 -20.25
C HIS A 103 6.38 -7.29 -20.45
N ASP A 104 5.76 -8.40 -20.12
CA ASP A 104 6.29 -9.74 -20.33
C ASP A 104 5.82 -10.29 -21.68
N SER A 105 6.48 -11.33 -22.22
CA SER A 105 6.06 -11.99 -23.46
C SER A 105 4.66 -12.62 -23.37
N THR A 106 4.22 -12.95 -22.15
CA THR A 106 2.95 -13.62 -21.88
C THR A 106 1.87 -12.68 -21.33
N GLY A 107 2.22 -11.44 -20.95
CA GLY A 107 1.25 -10.51 -20.39
C GLY A 107 1.86 -9.26 -19.77
N ILE A 108 1.09 -8.60 -18.93
CA ILE A 108 1.47 -7.34 -18.30
C ILE A 108 1.33 -7.48 -16.78
N TYR A 109 2.42 -7.25 -16.07
CA TYR A 109 2.42 -7.07 -14.62
C TYR A 109 2.41 -5.59 -14.26
N THR A 110 1.59 -5.22 -13.28
CA THR A 110 1.62 -3.88 -12.66
C THR A 110 1.55 -4.04 -11.15
N GLY A 111 2.53 -3.47 -10.45
CA GLY A 111 2.61 -3.61 -8.99
C GLY A 111 3.95 -3.19 -8.42
N GLU A 112 4.27 -3.74 -7.27
CA GLU A 112 5.50 -3.49 -6.52
C GLU A 112 6.62 -4.42 -6.99
N PHE A 113 7.88 -3.96 -6.88
CA PHE A 113 9.07 -4.68 -7.32
C PHE A 113 10.11 -4.75 -6.21
N ASN A 114 10.93 -5.80 -6.23
CA ASN A 114 12.14 -5.87 -5.42
C ASN A 114 13.35 -5.22 -6.14
N GLN A 115 14.50 -5.19 -5.48
CA GLN A 115 15.75 -4.64 -6.02
C GLN A 115 16.25 -5.36 -7.30
N HIS A 116 15.79 -6.59 -7.55
CA HIS A 116 16.12 -7.38 -8.75
C HIS A 116 15.10 -7.19 -9.87
N LEU A 117 14.21 -6.21 -9.76
CA LEU A 117 13.14 -5.91 -10.72
C LEU A 117 12.15 -7.06 -10.94
N GLN A 118 12.00 -7.93 -9.94
CA GLN A 118 11.00 -8.99 -9.91
C GLN A 118 9.73 -8.50 -9.22
N ALA A 119 8.57 -8.99 -9.65
CA ALA A 119 7.29 -8.74 -8.97
C ALA A 119 7.39 -9.17 -7.50
N ASN A 120 7.17 -8.23 -6.57
CA ASN A 120 7.31 -8.50 -5.14
C ASN A 120 6.49 -7.50 -4.33
N GLY A 121 5.60 -7.98 -3.51
CA GLY A 121 4.59 -7.18 -2.84
C GLY A 121 3.24 -7.29 -3.53
N TYR A 122 2.42 -6.25 -3.47
CA TYR A 122 1.11 -6.26 -4.10
C TYR A 122 1.18 -5.89 -5.57
N GLY A 123 0.47 -6.67 -6.41
CA GLY A 123 0.40 -6.39 -7.84
C GLY A 123 -0.66 -7.21 -8.55
N HIS A 124 -0.88 -6.86 -9.80
CA HIS A 124 -1.76 -7.63 -10.67
C HIS A 124 -1.06 -7.97 -12.00
N TYR A 125 -1.44 -9.10 -12.54
CA TYR A 125 -0.98 -9.61 -13.82
C TYR A 125 -2.17 -9.95 -14.72
N ARG A 126 -2.09 -9.56 -15.97
CA ARG A 126 -3.04 -9.95 -17.02
C ARG A 126 -2.27 -10.56 -18.16
N ASP A 127 -2.59 -11.81 -18.49
CA ASP A 127 -1.98 -12.47 -19.64
C ASP A 127 -2.71 -12.13 -20.96
N THR A 128 -2.10 -12.52 -22.08
CA THR A 128 -2.64 -12.34 -23.42
C THR A 128 -3.88 -13.18 -23.71
N LEU A 129 -4.15 -14.20 -22.89
CA LEU A 129 -5.31 -15.09 -22.99
C LEU A 129 -6.49 -14.62 -22.13
N GLY A 130 -6.34 -13.47 -21.46
CA GLY A 130 -7.38 -12.87 -20.60
C GLY A 130 -7.42 -13.42 -19.17
N THR A 131 -6.43 -14.24 -18.77
CA THR A 131 -6.28 -14.61 -17.37
C THR A 131 -5.83 -13.38 -16.57
N TYR A 132 -6.41 -13.20 -15.42
CA TYR A 132 -6.10 -12.11 -14.50
C TYR A 132 -5.76 -12.69 -13.14
N PHE A 133 -4.72 -12.14 -12.51
CA PHE A 133 -4.41 -12.38 -11.11
C PHE A 133 -4.14 -11.04 -10.41
N GLU A 134 -4.63 -10.90 -9.20
CA GLU A 134 -4.34 -9.77 -8.31
C GLU A 134 -4.12 -10.31 -6.90
N GLY A 135 -3.03 -9.90 -6.26
CA GLY A 135 -2.67 -10.36 -4.93
C GLY A 135 -1.21 -10.12 -4.60
N GLN A 136 -0.70 -10.95 -3.69
CA GLN A 136 0.68 -10.87 -3.25
C GLN A 136 1.61 -11.64 -4.19
N TRP A 137 2.79 -11.07 -4.39
CA TRP A 137 3.86 -11.61 -5.22
C TRP A 137 5.15 -11.70 -4.42
N LYS A 138 5.98 -12.67 -4.75
CA LYS A 138 7.31 -12.83 -4.20
C LYS A 138 8.22 -13.40 -5.28
N ASN A 139 9.25 -12.64 -5.67
CA ASN A 139 10.24 -13.04 -6.68
C ASN A 139 9.59 -13.58 -7.98
N ASP A 140 8.64 -12.84 -8.53
CA ASP A 140 7.85 -13.18 -9.72
C ASP A 140 6.80 -14.29 -9.54
N GLU A 141 6.65 -14.87 -8.34
CA GLU A 141 5.67 -15.92 -8.05
C GLU A 141 4.47 -15.37 -7.25
N ARG A 142 3.28 -15.86 -7.54
CA ARG A 142 2.06 -15.58 -6.77
C ARG A 142 2.16 -16.25 -5.40
N THR A 143 1.90 -15.49 -4.34
CA THR A 143 1.97 -15.97 -2.97
C THR A 143 0.89 -15.31 -2.11
N GLY A 144 0.65 -15.84 -0.91
CA GLY A 144 -0.31 -15.27 0.02
C GLY A 144 -1.72 -15.23 -0.54
N PHE A 145 -2.48 -14.23 -0.09
CA PHE A 145 -3.86 -14.07 -0.52
C PHE A 145 -3.94 -13.40 -1.89
N GLY A 146 -4.79 -13.95 -2.77
CA GLY A 146 -4.99 -13.39 -4.10
C GLY A 146 -6.30 -13.84 -4.74
N PHE A 147 -6.60 -13.16 -5.83
CA PHE A 147 -7.72 -13.44 -6.72
C PHE A 147 -7.20 -13.81 -8.10
N SER A 148 -7.75 -14.84 -8.72
CA SER A 148 -7.51 -15.15 -10.12
C SER A 148 -8.83 -15.35 -10.85
N SER A 149 -8.89 -14.82 -12.07
CA SER A 149 -10.00 -15.04 -12.98
C SER A 149 -9.46 -15.60 -14.30
N GLN A 150 -10.01 -16.73 -14.75
CA GLN A 150 -9.73 -17.32 -16.05
C GLN A 150 -11.04 -17.68 -16.72
N HIS A 151 -11.42 -16.97 -17.79
CA HIS A 151 -12.71 -17.12 -18.46
C HIS A 151 -13.87 -16.94 -17.45
N ARG A 152 -14.55 -18.05 -17.09
CA ARG A 152 -15.67 -18.06 -16.13
C ARG A 152 -15.31 -18.60 -14.74
N TYR A 153 -14.03 -18.98 -14.54
CA TYR A 153 -13.59 -19.54 -13.28
C TYR A 153 -12.92 -18.47 -12.44
N PHE A 154 -13.39 -18.33 -11.21
CA PHE A 154 -12.86 -17.43 -10.22
C PHE A 154 -12.25 -18.24 -9.08
N ARG A 155 -11.04 -17.86 -8.65
CA ARG A 155 -10.36 -18.43 -7.50
C ARG A 155 -9.95 -17.31 -6.57
N VAL A 156 -10.45 -17.35 -5.35
CA VAL A 156 -10.08 -16.42 -4.27
C VAL A 156 -9.53 -17.26 -3.13
N GLY A 157 -8.34 -16.94 -2.64
CA GLY A 157 -7.75 -17.70 -1.55
C GLY A 157 -6.24 -17.63 -1.50
N GLU A 158 -5.64 -18.66 -0.94
CA GLU A 158 -4.19 -18.74 -0.72
C GLU A 158 -3.45 -19.29 -1.94
N TRP A 159 -2.30 -18.66 -2.19
CA TRP A 159 -1.36 -19.05 -3.22
C TRP A 159 0.02 -19.30 -2.61
N LYS A 160 0.77 -20.23 -3.13
CA LYS A 160 2.15 -20.50 -2.76
C LYS A 160 2.90 -21.04 -3.98
N HIS A 161 3.97 -20.34 -4.39
CA HIS A 161 4.77 -20.69 -5.58
C HIS A 161 3.88 -20.94 -6.82
N ASP A 162 3.06 -19.93 -7.17
CA ASP A 162 2.11 -19.95 -8.28
C ASP A 162 0.97 -20.99 -8.18
N VAL A 163 0.96 -21.83 -7.16
CA VAL A 163 -0.05 -22.87 -6.97
C VAL A 163 -1.17 -22.37 -6.06
N TYR A 164 -2.41 -22.46 -6.54
CA TYR A 164 -3.59 -22.20 -5.73
C TYR A 164 -3.79 -23.27 -4.66
N LYS A 165 -3.88 -22.89 -3.42
CA LYS A 165 -4.00 -23.78 -2.26
C LYS A 165 -5.43 -23.93 -1.74
N GLY A 166 -6.37 -23.23 -2.33
CA GLY A 166 -7.80 -23.30 -1.99
C GLY A 166 -8.33 -22.02 -1.35
N GLU A 167 -9.64 -22.00 -1.19
CA GLU A 167 -10.35 -20.87 -0.57
C GLU A 167 -10.17 -20.81 0.96
N ARG A 168 -9.67 -21.87 1.57
CA ARG A 168 -9.40 -21.90 3.00
C ARG A 168 -8.12 -21.16 3.29
N LEU A 169 -8.27 -20.05 3.99
CA LEU A 169 -7.14 -19.39 4.63
C LEU A 169 -6.66 -20.28 5.77
N ASN A 170 -5.39 -20.66 5.74
CA ASN A 170 -4.78 -21.37 6.85
C ASN A 170 -4.42 -20.35 7.94
N TYR A 171 -5.18 -20.35 9.00
CA TYR A 171 -4.95 -19.49 10.17
C TYR A 171 -3.98 -20.18 11.15
N THR A 172 -2.74 -20.40 10.69
CA THR A 172 -1.67 -21.01 11.47
C THR A 172 -0.89 -19.96 12.27
N SER A 173 -0.05 -20.40 13.19
CA SER A 173 0.84 -19.53 13.98
C SER A 173 1.86 -18.74 13.14
N GLU A 174 2.06 -19.11 11.88
CA GLU A 174 2.98 -18.44 10.95
C GLU A 174 2.38 -17.16 10.33
N ARG A 175 1.06 -16.99 10.42
CA ARG A 175 0.40 -15.78 9.93
C ARG A 175 0.71 -14.60 10.83
N ILE A 176 0.63 -13.43 10.27
CA ILE A 176 0.86 -12.18 10.99
C ILE A 176 -0.46 -11.65 11.51
N TYR A 177 -0.67 -11.84 12.80
CA TYR A 177 -1.87 -11.36 13.48
C TYR A 177 -1.66 -10.00 14.11
N GLY A 178 -2.68 -9.19 14.07
CA GLY A 178 -2.80 -7.96 14.81
C GLY A 178 -4.14 -7.86 15.51
N ILE A 179 -4.28 -6.83 16.30
CA ILE A 179 -5.54 -6.47 16.95
C ILE A 179 -5.84 -5.00 16.73
N ASP A 180 -7.10 -4.64 16.82
CA ASP A 180 -7.45 -3.25 17.02
C ASP A 180 -8.25 -3.08 18.31
N ILE A 181 -7.97 -1.96 18.98
CA ILE A 181 -8.52 -1.65 20.30
C ILE A 181 -9.06 -0.22 20.37
N SER A 182 -9.96 -0.03 21.28
CA SER A 182 -10.61 1.25 21.57
C SER A 182 -10.97 1.37 23.06
N LYS A 183 -11.79 2.32 23.42
CA LYS A 183 -12.33 2.42 24.80
C LYS A 183 -13.09 1.16 25.24
N HIS A 184 -13.58 0.36 24.29
CA HIS A 184 -14.40 -0.82 24.61
C HIS A 184 -13.63 -1.92 25.34
N GLN A 185 -12.32 -1.99 25.20
CA GLN A 185 -11.46 -2.92 25.92
C GLN A 185 -11.22 -2.47 27.36
N HIS A 186 -11.50 -1.20 27.68
CA HIS A 186 -11.33 -0.61 29.02
C HIS A 186 -12.63 -0.42 29.80
N VAL A 187 -13.77 -0.45 29.13
CA VAL A 187 -15.05 -0.10 29.75
C VAL A 187 -16.14 -1.08 29.37
N LYS A 188 -16.77 -1.69 30.39
CA LYS A 188 -18.00 -2.47 30.24
C LYS A 188 -19.02 -2.02 31.29
N GLY A 189 -20.03 -1.26 30.86
CA GLY A 189 -20.96 -0.61 31.78
C GLY A 189 -20.21 0.37 32.69
N ARG A 190 -20.30 0.15 34.01
CA ARG A 190 -19.59 0.96 35.03
C ARG A 190 -18.20 0.42 35.37
N LYS A 191 -17.85 -0.79 34.95
CA LYS A 191 -16.55 -1.40 35.26
C LYS A 191 -15.45 -0.89 34.35
N ARG A 192 -14.24 -0.78 34.94
CA ARG A 192 -13.01 -0.38 34.24
C ARG A 192 -12.02 -1.53 34.27
N TYR A 193 -11.28 -1.70 33.17
CA TYR A 193 -10.31 -2.75 33.00
C TYR A 193 -9.00 -2.17 32.47
N GLY A 194 -7.88 -2.67 32.95
CA GLY A 194 -6.56 -2.41 32.38
C GLY A 194 -6.23 -3.41 31.28
N ILE A 195 -5.23 -3.08 30.48
CA ILE A 195 -4.62 -4.02 29.54
C ILE A 195 -3.31 -4.51 30.14
N ASP A 196 -3.15 -5.83 30.22
CA ASP A 196 -1.92 -6.48 30.68
C ASP A 196 -0.95 -6.67 29.51
N TRP A 197 -0.26 -5.59 29.16
CA TRP A 197 0.59 -5.46 27.98
C TRP A 197 1.69 -6.54 27.87
N PRO A 198 2.41 -6.94 28.95
CA PRO A 198 3.43 -7.95 28.91
C PRO A 198 2.92 -9.33 28.48
N ASN A 199 1.65 -9.64 28.75
CA ASN A 199 1.07 -10.97 28.59
C ASN A 199 0.13 -11.09 27.39
N LEU A 200 0.14 -10.12 26.47
CA LEU A 200 -0.77 -10.13 25.33
C LEU A 200 -0.51 -11.32 24.38
N ARG A 201 -1.51 -12.18 24.26
CA ARG A 201 -1.52 -13.33 23.33
C ARG A 201 -2.94 -13.57 22.83
N ILE A 202 -3.10 -13.84 21.55
CA ILE A 202 -4.39 -14.26 21.01
C ILE A 202 -4.64 -15.69 21.47
N THR A 203 -5.73 -15.89 22.22
CA THR A 203 -6.14 -17.21 22.75
C THR A 203 -7.33 -17.80 22.00
N HIS A 204 -8.07 -16.98 21.26
CA HIS A 204 -9.17 -17.43 20.42
C HIS A 204 -9.33 -16.49 19.22
N LEU A 205 -9.42 -17.05 18.01
CA LEU A 205 -9.48 -16.25 16.76
C LEU A 205 -10.88 -15.67 16.47
N GLY A 206 -11.90 -16.03 17.24
CA GLY A 206 -13.29 -15.65 17.04
C GLY A 206 -14.15 -16.72 16.43
N SER A 207 -15.47 -16.57 16.55
CA SER A 207 -16.47 -17.58 16.15
C SER A 207 -17.29 -17.19 14.93
N LEU A 208 -17.27 -15.93 14.55
CA LEU A 208 -18.14 -15.39 13.48
C LEU A 208 -17.66 -15.66 12.05
N SER A 209 -16.53 -16.29 11.88
CA SER A 209 -16.10 -16.74 10.57
C SER A 209 -16.92 -17.96 10.16
N LYS A 210 -17.73 -17.86 9.11
CA LYS A 210 -18.42 -19.00 8.47
C LYS A 210 -17.45 -20.08 7.96
N LYS A 211 -16.16 -19.86 8.03
CA LYS A 211 -15.07 -20.70 7.52
C LYS A 211 -14.28 -21.34 8.65
N ASN A 212 -14.95 -22.03 9.59
CA ASN A 212 -14.32 -22.87 10.61
C ASN A 212 -12.95 -22.35 11.12
N VAL A 213 -12.92 -21.11 11.57
CA VAL A 213 -11.82 -20.63 12.38
C VAL A 213 -12.02 -21.29 13.73
N SER A 214 -11.41 -22.43 13.89
CA SER A 214 -11.63 -23.21 15.10
C SER A 214 -10.65 -22.78 16.17
N GLY A 215 -11.22 -22.38 17.27
CA GLY A 215 -10.72 -22.85 18.52
C GLY A 215 -9.62 -22.05 19.19
N ASN A 216 -9.23 -22.60 20.28
CA ASN A 216 -8.18 -22.13 21.14
C ASN A 216 -6.84 -22.15 20.41
N VAL A 217 -6.14 -21.04 20.47
CA VAL A 217 -4.81 -20.82 19.88
C VAL A 217 -3.90 -20.17 20.93
N ASP A 218 -2.62 -20.07 20.62
CA ASP A 218 -1.68 -19.28 21.39
C ASP A 218 -0.78 -18.51 20.42
N TYR A 219 -1.29 -17.42 19.85
CA TYR A 219 -0.62 -16.70 18.81
C TYR A 219 -0.07 -15.34 19.26
N LYS A 220 1.06 -14.97 18.70
CA LYS A 220 1.69 -13.67 18.89
C LYS A 220 0.84 -12.57 18.27
N ILE A 221 0.80 -11.41 18.92
CA ILE A 221 0.35 -10.15 18.32
C ILE A 221 1.55 -9.47 17.68
N SER A 222 1.45 -9.16 16.39
CA SER A 222 2.53 -8.58 15.60
C SER A 222 2.35 -7.08 15.35
N PHE A 223 1.12 -6.55 15.50
CA PHE A 223 0.80 -5.14 15.35
C PHE A 223 -0.51 -4.79 16.07
N ILE A 224 -0.66 -3.52 16.41
CA ILE A 224 -1.84 -3.02 17.13
C ILE A 224 -2.30 -1.71 16.48
N PHE A 225 -3.59 -1.63 16.13
CA PHE A 225 -4.23 -0.36 15.80
C PHE A 225 -5.07 0.14 16.97
N ILE A 226 -5.00 1.44 17.27
CA ILE A 226 -5.67 2.04 18.42
C ILE A 226 -6.57 3.17 17.94
N LYS A 227 -7.88 3.12 18.29
CA LYS A 227 -8.80 4.22 18.05
C LYS A 227 -8.30 5.46 18.77
N SER A 228 -8.08 6.51 18.01
CA SER A 228 -7.68 7.80 18.57
C SER A 228 -8.87 8.74 18.65
N THR A 229 -9.59 8.91 17.54
CA THR A 229 -10.66 9.92 17.43
C THR A 229 -11.84 9.44 16.61
N GLU A 230 -12.96 10.16 16.73
CA GLU A 230 -14.16 9.98 15.94
C GLU A 230 -14.78 11.33 15.58
N GLY A 231 -15.12 11.55 14.33
CA GLY A 231 -15.65 12.82 13.86
C GLY A 231 -14.70 13.99 14.18
N LYS A 232 -15.26 15.12 14.60
CA LYS A 232 -14.45 16.30 14.95
C LYS A 232 -14.42 16.62 16.44
N MET A 233 -14.97 15.75 17.31
CA MET A 233 -15.13 16.06 18.73
C MET A 233 -14.85 14.90 19.69
N LEU A 234 -14.97 13.65 19.27
CA LEU A 234 -14.81 12.51 20.16
C LEU A 234 -13.38 11.99 20.13
N GLN A 235 -12.73 11.97 21.28
CA GLN A 235 -11.41 11.38 21.50
C GLN A 235 -11.56 10.12 22.36
N ASN A 236 -10.81 9.09 22.05
CA ASN A 236 -10.67 7.93 22.93
C ASN A 236 -9.83 8.33 24.16
N PRO A 237 -10.40 8.34 25.37
CA PRO A 237 -9.68 8.80 26.57
C PRO A 237 -8.51 7.89 26.96
N TYR A 238 -8.46 6.66 26.47
CA TYR A 238 -7.40 5.70 26.76
C TYR A 238 -6.28 5.71 25.70
N TYR A 239 -6.51 6.38 24.56
CA TYR A 239 -5.58 6.35 23.42
C TYR A 239 -4.13 6.67 23.78
N ALA A 240 -3.90 7.77 24.50
CA ALA A 240 -2.53 8.21 24.78
C ALA A 240 -1.78 7.22 25.68
N ALA A 241 -2.46 6.67 26.69
CA ALA A 241 -1.88 5.65 27.58
C ALA A 241 -1.59 4.34 26.85
N ASP A 242 -2.56 3.87 26.07
CA ASP A 242 -2.42 2.64 25.28
C ASP A 242 -1.31 2.76 24.23
N TYR A 243 -1.23 3.91 23.54
CA TYR A 243 -0.19 4.16 22.55
C TYR A 243 1.21 4.11 23.18
N VAL A 244 1.40 4.74 24.33
CA VAL A 244 2.69 4.72 25.04
C VAL A 244 3.02 3.31 25.51
N ALA A 245 2.07 2.63 26.13
CA ALA A 245 2.26 1.28 26.68
C ALA A 245 2.55 0.25 25.57
N ALA A 246 1.77 0.24 24.49
CA ALA A 246 2.00 -0.67 23.38
C ALA A 246 3.41 -0.52 22.78
N ARG A 247 3.85 0.74 22.56
CA ARG A 247 5.20 1.02 22.06
C ARG A 247 6.30 0.59 23.04
N ALA A 248 6.10 0.83 24.33
CA ALA A 248 7.06 0.44 25.37
C ALA A 248 7.26 -1.08 25.42
N HIS A 249 6.23 -1.84 25.04
CA HIS A 249 6.30 -3.30 24.92
C HIS A 249 6.71 -3.81 23.52
N GLY A 250 7.18 -2.90 22.63
CA GLY A 250 7.75 -3.24 21.33
C GLY A 250 6.74 -3.53 20.22
N TYR A 251 5.46 -3.25 20.43
CA TYR A 251 4.45 -3.43 19.38
C TYR A 251 4.54 -2.30 18.34
N PRO A 252 4.56 -2.61 17.03
CA PRO A 252 4.24 -1.65 15.99
C PRO A 252 2.82 -1.13 16.18
N VAL A 253 2.64 0.19 16.28
CA VAL A 253 1.34 0.81 16.56
C VAL A 253 0.89 1.69 15.41
N GLY A 254 -0.39 1.59 15.06
CA GLY A 254 -1.07 2.53 14.17
C GLY A 254 -2.25 3.20 14.87
N SER A 255 -2.54 4.43 14.47
CA SER A 255 -3.69 5.17 15.00
C SER A 255 -4.82 5.18 13.99
N TYR A 256 -6.07 4.99 14.41
CA TYR A 256 -7.21 5.10 13.52
C TYR A 256 -8.24 6.14 13.93
N HIS A 257 -8.93 6.67 12.91
CA HIS A 257 -9.98 7.66 13.02
C HIS A 257 -11.29 7.09 12.48
N PHE A 258 -12.34 7.13 13.28
CA PHE A 258 -13.69 6.78 12.84
C PHE A 258 -14.35 7.96 12.13
N PHE A 259 -14.62 7.80 10.84
CA PHE A 259 -15.19 8.84 9.98
C PHE A 259 -16.69 8.99 10.21
N THR A 260 -17.16 10.23 10.37
CA THR A 260 -18.59 10.53 10.54
C THR A 260 -19.13 11.40 9.40
N HIS A 261 -20.41 11.33 9.17
CA HIS A 261 -21.10 12.16 8.16
C HIS A 261 -21.36 13.61 8.65
N LEU A 262 -21.09 13.93 9.92
CA LEU A 262 -21.53 15.16 10.58
C LEU A 262 -20.58 16.35 10.36
N SER A 263 -19.38 16.13 9.82
CA SER A 263 -18.38 17.18 9.61
C SER A 263 -17.61 17.02 8.31
N THR A 264 -16.85 18.02 7.94
CA THR A 264 -16.02 17.96 6.72
C THR A 264 -14.85 17.00 6.91
N GLY A 265 -14.28 16.50 5.80
CA GLY A 265 -13.07 15.68 5.86
C GLY A 265 -11.89 16.46 6.44
N ALA A 266 -11.79 17.74 6.14
CA ALA A 266 -10.72 18.61 6.67
C ALA A 266 -10.80 18.80 8.19
N ASP A 267 -12.00 19.06 8.74
CA ASP A 267 -12.18 19.19 10.19
C ASP A 267 -11.81 17.89 10.92
N GLN A 268 -12.25 16.74 10.36
CA GLN A 268 -11.94 15.43 10.93
C GLN A 268 -10.45 15.12 10.85
N ALA A 269 -9.79 15.46 9.73
CA ALA A 269 -8.35 15.29 9.58
C ALA A 269 -7.57 16.18 10.57
N ALA A 270 -7.96 17.44 10.74
CA ALA A 270 -7.35 18.35 11.69
C ALA A 270 -7.50 17.85 13.14
N PHE A 271 -8.68 17.34 13.49
CA PHE A 271 -8.94 16.80 14.82
C PHE A 271 -8.13 15.52 15.08
N PHE A 272 -8.06 14.61 14.10
CA PHE A 272 -7.25 13.40 14.16
C PHE A 272 -5.77 13.72 14.35
N LEU A 273 -5.22 14.61 13.53
CA LEU A 273 -3.80 15.01 13.58
C LEU A 273 -3.43 15.70 14.90
N LYS A 274 -4.34 16.47 15.50
CA LYS A 274 -4.13 17.12 16.78
C LYS A 274 -4.08 16.13 17.94
N ASN A 275 -4.85 15.04 17.88
CA ASN A 275 -5.08 14.12 18.99
C ASN A 275 -4.43 12.75 18.81
N SER A 276 -3.63 12.57 17.75
CA SER A 276 -2.93 11.32 17.46
C SER A 276 -1.42 11.52 17.45
N HIS A 277 -0.70 10.44 17.70
CA HIS A 277 0.76 10.41 17.69
C HIS A 277 1.27 9.71 16.44
N PHE A 278 2.38 10.19 15.90
CA PHE A 278 3.05 9.65 14.71
C PHE A 278 4.56 9.69 14.92
N LYS A 279 5.09 8.70 15.62
CA LYS A 279 6.53 8.58 15.90
C LYS A 279 7.21 7.61 14.94
N LYS A 280 8.52 7.71 14.80
CA LYS A 280 9.33 6.80 14.00
C LYS A 280 8.99 5.34 14.31
N GLY A 281 8.74 4.54 13.26
CA GLY A 281 8.34 3.14 13.35
C GLY A 281 6.85 2.89 13.51
N ASP A 282 6.03 3.93 13.65
CA ASP A 282 4.56 3.77 13.69
C ASP A 282 4.02 3.33 12.33
N LEU A 283 2.98 2.53 12.36
CA LEU A 283 2.26 2.08 11.19
C LEU A 283 1.46 3.23 10.57
N PRO A 284 1.09 3.12 9.28
CA PRO A 284 0.27 4.12 8.61
C PRO A 284 -1.02 4.43 9.36
N PRO A 285 -1.48 5.70 9.35
CA PRO A 285 -2.77 6.06 9.92
C PRO A 285 -3.91 5.37 9.17
N VAL A 286 -5.02 5.11 9.86
CA VAL A 286 -6.19 4.44 9.29
C VAL A 286 -7.40 5.35 9.31
N LEU A 287 -8.11 5.42 8.19
CA LEU A 287 -9.45 5.98 8.11
C LEU A 287 -10.46 4.84 8.15
N ASP A 288 -11.21 4.75 9.24
CA ASP A 288 -12.32 3.82 9.42
C ASP A 288 -13.59 4.44 8.83
N LEU A 289 -14.04 3.89 7.69
CA LEU A 289 -15.10 4.44 6.86
C LEU A 289 -16.26 3.46 6.73
N GLU A 290 -17.25 3.59 7.60
CA GLU A 290 -18.42 2.70 7.67
C GLU A 290 -19.77 3.44 7.67
N PRO A 291 -19.99 4.47 6.82
CA PRO A 291 -21.26 5.17 6.83
C PRO A 291 -22.40 4.27 6.33
N LEU A 292 -23.53 4.35 7.01
CA LEU A 292 -24.78 3.74 6.53
C LEU A 292 -25.27 4.44 5.24
N PRO A 293 -26.04 3.75 4.38
CA PRO A 293 -26.58 4.36 3.15
C PRO A 293 -27.37 5.66 3.40
N SER A 294 -28.12 5.73 4.51
CA SER A 294 -28.82 6.95 4.93
C SER A 294 -27.87 8.11 5.27
N GLN A 295 -26.71 7.79 5.85
CA GLN A 295 -25.68 8.79 6.15
C GLN A 295 -24.97 9.26 4.87
N VAL A 296 -24.71 8.36 3.93
CA VAL A 296 -24.19 8.73 2.60
C VAL A 296 -25.15 9.70 1.90
N LYS A 297 -26.47 9.42 1.93
CA LYS A 297 -27.50 10.34 1.41
C LYS A 297 -27.45 11.71 2.10
N LYS A 298 -27.32 11.75 3.44
CA LYS A 298 -27.19 13.00 4.20
C LYS A 298 -25.92 13.80 3.85
N MET A 299 -24.85 13.15 3.39
CA MET A 299 -23.65 13.81 2.91
C MET A 299 -23.79 14.43 1.49
N GLY A 300 -24.89 14.17 0.79
CA GLY A 300 -25.13 14.57 -0.60
C GLY A 300 -24.76 13.48 -1.62
N GLY A 301 -24.78 12.22 -1.20
CA GLY A 301 -24.49 11.05 -2.04
C GLY A 301 -23.02 10.63 -2.08
N ALA A 302 -22.72 9.62 -2.89
CA ALA A 302 -21.40 9.00 -2.97
C ALA A 302 -20.30 9.99 -3.40
N VAL A 303 -20.58 10.85 -4.38
CA VAL A 303 -19.61 11.84 -4.87
C VAL A 303 -19.20 12.84 -3.77
N ALA A 304 -20.17 13.34 -3.02
CA ALA A 304 -19.90 14.26 -1.92
C ALA A 304 -19.19 13.57 -0.74
N MET A 305 -19.53 12.32 -0.46
CA MET A 305 -18.82 11.49 0.52
C MET A 305 -17.35 11.32 0.11
N TRP A 306 -17.09 10.88 -1.13
CA TRP A 306 -15.72 10.67 -1.60
C TRP A 306 -14.88 11.97 -1.63
N ARG A 307 -15.49 13.11 -1.89
CA ARG A 307 -14.80 14.41 -1.79
C ARG A 307 -14.33 14.67 -0.35
N ARG A 308 -15.16 14.37 0.68
CA ARG A 308 -14.76 14.50 2.10
C ARG A 308 -13.65 13.50 2.47
N VAL A 309 -13.76 12.27 2.00
CA VAL A 309 -12.77 11.22 2.23
C VAL A 309 -11.42 11.60 1.60
N ARG A 310 -11.40 12.07 0.34
CA ARG A 310 -10.17 12.56 -0.32
C ARG A 310 -9.49 13.67 0.49
N ASN A 311 -10.27 14.64 0.94
CA ASN A 311 -9.71 15.72 1.75
C ASN A 311 -9.02 15.19 3.01
N TRP A 312 -9.67 14.26 3.71
CA TRP A 312 -9.07 13.65 4.90
C TRP A 312 -7.78 12.91 4.55
N LEU A 313 -7.83 12.03 3.56
CA LEU A 313 -6.69 11.20 3.14
C LEU A 313 -5.49 12.07 2.72
N GLN A 314 -5.70 13.07 1.87
CA GLN A 314 -4.65 13.95 1.38
C GLN A 314 -4.03 14.81 2.49
N ILE A 315 -4.84 15.35 3.40
CA ILE A 315 -4.35 16.16 4.53
C ILE A 315 -3.50 15.30 5.46
N VAL A 316 -3.98 14.12 5.82
CA VAL A 316 -3.26 13.22 6.72
C VAL A 316 -1.99 12.68 6.07
N GLU A 317 -2.04 12.26 4.80
CA GLU A 317 -0.86 11.81 4.05
C GLU A 317 0.22 12.91 4.00
N LYS A 318 -0.17 14.14 3.63
CA LYS A 318 0.74 15.28 3.55
C LYS A 318 1.40 15.60 4.90
N ARG A 319 0.65 15.53 6.00
CA ARG A 319 1.13 15.93 7.33
C ARG A 319 1.94 14.83 8.02
N THR A 320 1.60 13.58 7.79
CA THR A 320 2.30 12.45 8.42
C THR A 320 3.47 11.95 7.57
N GLY A 321 3.45 12.18 6.26
CA GLY A 321 4.36 11.57 5.30
C GLY A 321 4.08 10.08 5.06
N MET A 322 2.95 9.57 5.58
CA MET A 322 2.54 8.18 5.42
C MET A 322 1.22 8.11 4.65
N ARG A 323 1.12 7.17 3.69
CA ARG A 323 -0.13 6.92 2.97
C ARG A 323 -1.12 6.21 3.87
N PRO A 324 -2.30 6.80 4.16
CA PRO A 324 -3.29 6.17 5.03
C PRO A 324 -3.84 4.86 4.48
N ILE A 325 -4.24 3.98 5.38
CA ILE A 325 -5.02 2.77 5.08
C ILE A 325 -6.51 3.12 5.18
N LEU A 326 -7.30 2.60 4.25
CA LEU A 326 -8.75 2.73 4.27
C LEU A 326 -9.38 1.46 4.84
N TYR A 327 -9.94 1.53 6.07
CA TYR A 327 -10.74 0.45 6.63
C TYR A 327 -12.17 0.59 6.15
N ILE A 328 -12.69 -0.43 5.49
CA ILE A 328 -14.01 -0.47 4.86
C ILE A 328 -14.59 -1.88 4.89
N SER A 329 -15.91 -1.98 4.92
CA SER A 329 -16.57 -3.27 4.78
C SER A 329 -16.63 -3.75 3.32
N GLN A 330 -16.75 -5.06 3.13
CA GLN A 330 -16.93 -5.63 1.79
C GLN A 330 -18.19 -5.06 1.08
N THR A 331 -19.28 -4.87 1.82
CA THR A 331 -20.50 -4.25 1.30
C THR A 331 -20.24 -2.83 0.82
N PHE A 332 -19.40 -2.08 1.53
CA PHE A 332 -19.01 -0.73 1.13
C PHE A 332 -18.16 -0.72 -0.14
N VAL A 333 -17.18 -1.63 -0.24
CA VAL A 333 -16.38 -1.83 -1.47
C VAL A 333 -17.31 -2.04 -2.66
N ASN A 334 -18.23 -3.00 -2.53
CA ASN A 334 -19.14 -3.37 -3.60
C ASN A 334 -20.08 -2.26 -4.06
N ARG A 335 -20.45 -1.37 -3.14
CA ARG A 335 -21.45 -0.33 -3.41
C ARG A 335 -20.83 0.99 -3.86
N TYR A 336 -19.68 1.37 -3.35
CA TYR A 336 -19.19 2.73 -3.47
C TYR A 336 -17.78 2.88 -4.04
N LEU A 337 -16.90 1.88 -3.92
CA LEU A 337 -15.48 2.08 -4.23
C LEU A 337 -15.21 2.27 -5.72
N ASP A 338 -16.01 1.68 -6.59
CA ASP A 338 -15.89 1.86 -8.05
C ASP A 338 -16.18 3.30 -8.50
N ALA A 339 -16.90 4.10 -7.68
CA ALA A 339 -17.12 5.53 -7.93
C ALA A 339 -15.90 6.41 -7.54
N ALA A 340 -14.84 5.83 -7.00
CA ALA A 340 -13.61 6.54 -6.62
C ALA A 340 -12.37 5.76 -7.08
N PRO A 341 -12.14 5.64 -8.39
CA PRO A 341 -11.04 4.84 -8.95
C PRO A 341 -9.67 5.34 -8.50
N ASP A 342 -9.49 6.62 -8.30
CA ASP A 342 -8.29 7.23 -7.75
C ASP A 342 -7.95 6.71 -6.34
N ILE A 343 -8.95 6.62 -5.47
CA ILE A 343 -8.79 6.06 -4.12
C ILE A 343 -8.54 4.55 -4.20
N LYS A 344 -9.34 3.86 -4.99
CA LYS A 344 -9.26 2.42 -5.19
C LYS A 344 -7.86 1.94 -5.60
N HIS A 345 -7.19 2.68 -6.48
CA HIS A 345 -5.86 2.33 -6.97
C HIS A 345 -4.72 2.87 -6.12
N SER A 346 -4.94 3.97 -5.39
CA SER A 346 -3.86 4.66 -4.68
C SER A 346 -3.74 4.29 -3.22
N TYR A 347 -4.85 3.95 -2.56
CA TYR A 347 -4.85 3.71 -1.12
C TYR A 347 -5.00 2.24 -0.77
N PRO A 348 -4.20 1.73 0.18
CA PRO A 348 -4.35 0.37 0.67
C PRO A 348 -5.64 0.20 1.46
N VAL A 349 -6.16 -1.01 1.46
CA VAL A 349 -7.42 -1.36 2.09
C VAL A 349 -7.22 -2.36 3.23
N TRP A 350 -7.90 -2.11 4.33
CA TRP A 350 -8.17 -3.03 5.41
C TRP A 350 -9.66 -3.39 5.36
N ILE A 351 -9.98 -4.63 5.00
CA ILE A 351 -11.37 -5.07 4.86
C ILE A 351 -11.93 -5.60 6.17
N ALA A 352 -13.07 -5.03 6.59
CA ALA A 352 -13.89 -5.59 7.66
C ALA A 352 -14.71 -6.77 7.14
N ARG A 353 -14.59 -7.90 7.81
CA ARG A 353 -15.30 -9.17 7.55
C ARG A 353 -14.98 -9.81 6.19
N TYR A 354 -14.39 -10.95 6.27
CA TYR A 354 -14.05 -11.79 5.14
C TYR A 354 -15.25 -12.64 4.73
N GLY A 355 -15.94 -12.33 3.63
CA GLY A 355 -17.09 -13.11 3.18
C GLY A 355 -17.32 -13.12 1.67
N GLU A 356 -17.22 -11.98 1.03
CA GLU A 356 -17.52 -11.81 -0.40
C GLU A 356 -16.47 -10.92 -1.05
N TYR A 357 -15.26 -11.45 -1.22
CA TYR A 357 -14.16 -10.71 -1.80
C TYR A 357 -14.48 -10.28 -3.23
N LYS A 358 -14.40 -8.98 -3.51
CA LYS A 358 -14.32 -8.45 -4.86
C LYS A 358 -12.88 -8.09 -5.18
N PRO A 359 -12.38 -8.54 -6.36
CA PRO A 359 -11.05 -8.19 -6.82
C PRO A 359 -10.91 -6.67 -7.02
N HIS A 360 -9.69 -6.20 -7.16
CA HIS A 360 -9.33 -4.82 -7.47
C HIS A 360 -9.24 -3.86 -6.27
N VAL A 361 -8.93 -4.36 -5.08
CA VAL A 361 -8.51 -3.52 -3.95
C VAL A 361 -7.09 -3.89 -3.52
N LYS A 362 -6.30 -2.89 -3.17
CA LYS A 362 -4.95 -3.08 -2.59
C LYS A 362 -5.11 -3.54 -1.13
N LEU A 363 -5.31 -4.84 -0.94
CA LEU A 363 -5.61 -5.44 0.36
C LEU A 363 -4.33 -5.64 1.18
N TRP A 364 -4.19 -4.93 2.30
CA TRP A 364 -3.08 -5.13 3.23
C TRP A 364 -3.45 -5.90 4.49
N VAL A 365 -4.65 -5.67 5.00
CA VAL A 365 -5.13 -6.28 6.23
C VAL A 365 -6.59 -6.68 6.05
N TRP A 366 -7.00 -7.78 6.64
CA TRP A 366 -8.41 -8.07 6.83
C TRP A 366 -8.73 -8.34 8.30
N GLN A 367 -9.91 -7.92 8.72
CA GLN A 367 -10.45 -8.27 10.02
C GLN A 367 -11.04 -9.67 9.94
N LEU A 368 -10.47 -10.58 10.72
CA LEU A 368 -10.87 -11.97 10.76
C LEU A 368 -12.18 -12.15 11.53
N ALA A 369 -12.25 -11.58 12.71
CA ALA A 369 -13.40 -11.67 13.59
C ALA A 369 -13.42 -10.51 14.59
N PRO A 370 -14.62 -10.05 15.00
CA PRO A 370 -14.78 -9.02 16.01
C PRO A 370 -14.92 -9.58 17.43
N ASP A 371 -14.90 -10.89 17.60
CA ASP A 371 -15.20 -11.60 18.86
C ASP A 371 -14.06 -12.52 19.31
N GLY A 372 -12.84 -12.21 18.90
CA GLY A 372 -11.65 -12.93 19.38
C GLY A 372 -11.38 -12.69 20.87
N HIS A 373 -10.48 -13.51 21.43
CA HIS A 373 -10.02 -13.34 22.80
C HIS A 373 -8.51 -13.18 22.85
N VAL A 374 -8.08 -12.23 23.67
CA VAL A 374 -6.68 -11.93 23.91
C VAL A 374 -6.39 -12.01 25.39
N LYS A 375 -5.43 -12.86 25.78
CA LYS A 375 -4.91 -12.86 27.14
C LYS A 375 -4.37 -11.46 27.45
N GLY A 376 -4.74 -10.92 28.60
CA GLY A 376 -4.37 -9.55 29.00
C GLY A 376 -5.38 -8.48 28.62
N ILE A 377 -6.43 -8.81 27.84
CA ILE A 377 -7.53 -7.90 27.50
C ILE A 377 -8.87 -8.50 27.94
N HIS A 378 -9.70 -7.69 28.58
CA HIS A 378 -11.04 -8.11 28.96
C HIS A 378 -12.04 -8.00 27.81
N GLY A 379 -12.84 -9.06 27.62
CA GLY A 379 -13.90 -9.10 26.61
C GLY A 379 -13.43 -9.46 25.23
N HIS A 380 -14.22 -9.08 24.22
CA HIS A 380 -13.93 -9.35 22.81
C HIS A 380 -12.93 -8.35 22.24
N VAL A 381 -12.12 -8.85 21.33
CA VAL A 381 -11.11 -8.07 20.63
C VAL A 381 -11.19 -8.39 19.14
N ASP A 382 -11.10 -7.37 18.31
CA ASP A 382 -11.02 -7.50 16.87
C ASP A 382 -9.69 -8.12 16.47
N ILE A 383 -9.75 -9.29 15.83
CA ILE A 383 -8.58 -10.01 15.34
C ILE A 383 -8.36 -9.70 13.88
N ASN A 384 -7.17 -9.27 13.56
CA ASN A 384 -6.76 -8.86 12.23
C ASN A 384 -5.63 -9.74 11.71
N VAL A 385 -5.56 -9.89 10.39
CA VAL A 385 -4.52 -10.66 9.71
C VAL A 385 -3.91 -9.80 8.60
N PHE A 386 -2.59 -9.70 8.60
CA PHE A 386 -1.86 -9.06 7.51
C PHE A 386 -1.83 -9.97 6.28
N ASN A 387 -1.98 -9.38 5.10
CA ASN A 387 -1.95 -10.09 3.83
C ASN A 387 -0.53 -10.43 3.39
N GLY A 388 0.08 -11.39 4.04
CA GLY A 388 1.46 -11.85 3.82
C GLY A 388 1.99 -12.62 5.02
N TYR A 389 3.26 -13.01 4.95
CA TYR A 389 3.99 -13.68 6.00
C TYR A 389 5.05 -12.76 6.62
N GLN A 390 5.95 -13.28 7.44
CA GLN A 390 6.91 -12.49 8.22
C GLN A 390 7.84 -11.63 7.35
N SER A 391 8.30 -12.14 6.21
CA SER A 391 9.18 -11.40 5.30
C SER A 391 8.46 -10.22 4.65
N GLU A 392 7.24 -10.44 4.16
CA GLU A 392 6.42 -9.41 3.54
C GLU A 392 6.00 -8.34 4.56
N PHE A 393 5.68 -8.75 5.79
CA PHE A 393 5.34 -7.80 6.86
C PHE A 393 6.53 -6.92 7.27
N ARG A 394 7.74 -7.50 7.32
CA ARG A 394 8.97 -6.73 7.60
C ARG A 394 9.21 -5.69 6.52
N GLN A 395 9.19 -6.11 5.25
CA GLN A 395 9.36 -5.21 4.11
C GLN A 395 8.29 -4.12 4.07
N TRP A 396 7.03 -4.50 4.34
CA TRP A 396 5.93 -3.56 4.42
C TRP A 396 6.14 -2.49 5.50
N LYS A 397 6.56 -2.88 6.70
CA LYS A 397 6.90 -1.93 7.77
C LYS A 397 8.05 -1.00 7.35
N GLU A 398 9.11 -1.54 6.79
CA GLU A 398 10.26 -0.75 6.33
C GLU A 398 9.85 0.29 5.26
N THR A 399 8.89 -0.05 4.41
CA THR A 399 8.44 0.83 3.32
C THR A 399 7.44 1.88 3.78
N TYR A 400 6.48 1.50 4.60
CA TYR A 400 5.28 2.32 4.84
C TYR A 400 5.18 2.90 6.26
N SER A 401 5.99 2.44 7.22
CA SER A 401 6.01 3.02 8.56
C SER A 401 6.62 4.42 8.57
N LYS A 402 6.33 5.17 9.63
CA LYS A 402 6.88 6.51 9.86
C LYS A 402 8.41 6.46 9.90
N LYS A 403 9.04 7.24 9.05
CA LYS A 403 10.51 7.41 8.97
C LYS A 403 11.03 8.32 10.08
#